data_1a651c3a899d8ca5fb48a79e42a71fb9
#
_entry.id   1a651c3a899d8ca5fb48a79e42a71fb9
#
_cell.length_a   1.000
_cell.length_b   1.000
_cell.length_c   1.000
_cell.angle_alpha   90.00
_cell.angle_beta   90.00
_cell.angle_gamma   90.00
#
_symmetry.space_group_name_H-M   'P 1'
#
loop_
_entity.id
_entity.type
_entity.pdbx_description
1 polymer ?
#
loop_
_entity_poly.entity_id
_entity_poly.type
_entity_poly.pdbx_seq_one_letter_code
_entity_poly.pdbx_strand_id
1 'polypeptide(L)'
;MKRRTWRKYHKWTGLIISFFLVMFCLSGIVLNHRQCFADINVSRTVLPGRYDFKHWNNGLLRGTLRCKDDKGHDMVLIYGAAGVIRTDTVASIFIDYNQGLPSGADYRQMRGVVQTKNGQVFAASVMGLYQLKPHQGWQSVALPEMDSDDLLSDITTRGDTLVVLSRSYLYYATAPYRQFHKVEIQPAVGDDGKVSLFRQVWLLHSGGLFGTVGKLIVDLIALIFIALCVTGVWFWVRPTHTKVLNWHNKIGVFTIVLTLFTAITGWALRPPVMIPLTMNNTHPLPGTVLASDNAWYDCLRMIRYDEQNHDWLLSTSKGFCSLSSLTSKPQPITIAPAVSVMGQTVWQRDESGMWLVGSFGWLFRWNRQAGQIEPYNNMMVARATIPGTAAAGQMVVGYSSDFTGEECVADYYDGTFFSAQPEELRTMPMSLWSLALEVHKGRIYAGAIGSFLFIFVAGLFVIIALWSGKKS
;
A
#
# COMPACT_ATOMS: atom_id res chain seq x y z
N MET A 1 -29.86 28.57 -17.58
CA MET A 1 -29.72 27.70 -18.76
C MET A 1 -31.01 26.95 -19.04
N LYS A 2 -31.40 26.78 -20.33
CA LYS A 2 -32.58 26.03 -20.74
C LYS A 2 -32.43 24.52 -20.44
N ARG A 3 -33.52 23.81 -20.10
CA ARG A 3 -33.52 22.35 -19.82
C ARG A 3 -32.90 21.52 -20.94
N ARG A 4 -33.12 21.94 -22.22
CA ARG A 4 -32.50 21.29 -23.41
C ARG A 4 -30.96 21.30 -23.36
N THR A 5 -30.38 22.37 -22.85
CA THR A 5 -28.90 22.53 -22.72
C THR A 5 -28.35 21.57 -21.66
N TRP A 6 -29.04 21.45 -20.51
CA TRP A 6 -28.64 20.49 -19.47
C TRP A 6 -28.67 19.04 -19.94
N ARG A 7 -29.73 18.65 -20.71
CA ARG A 7 -29.81 17.34 -21.35
C ARG A 7 -28.65 17.06 -22.30
N LYS A 8 -28.23 18.05 -23.07
CA LYS A 8 -27.09 17.93 -23.97
C LYS A 8 -25.79 17.69 -23.19
N TYR A 9 -25.53 18.47 -22.13
CA TYR A 9 -24.36 18.28 -21.28
C TYR A 9 -24.39 16.90 -20.61
N HIS A 10 -25.50 16.53 -19.95
CA HIS A 10 -25.63 15.23 -19.32
C HIS A 10 -25.36 14.07 -20.28
N LYS A 11 -25.93 14.12 -21.48
CA LYS A 11 -25.74 13.09 -22.50
C LYS A 11 -24.26 12.91 -22.86
N TRP A 12 -23.56 14.00 -23.20
CA TRP A 12 -22.20 13.90 -23.70
C TRP A 12 -21.17 13.68 -22.59
N THR A 13 -21.28 14.35 -21.48
CA THR A 13 -20.39 14.12 -20.33
C THR A 13 -20.59 12.71 -19.78
N GLY A 14 -21.84 12.26 -19.64
CA GLY A 14 -22.17 10.91 -19.19
C GLY A 14 -21.60 9.83 -20.09
N LEU A 15 -21.74 9.99 -21.43
CA LEU A 15 -21.20 9.00 -22.39
C LEU A 15 -19.67 8.93 -22.33
N ILE A 16 -18.99 10.08 -22.30
CA ILE A 16 -17.52 10.12 -22.24
C ILE A 16 -16.99 9.48 -20.96
N ILE A 17 -17.63 9.79 -19.81
CA ILE A 17 -17.12 9.32 -18.53
C ILE A 17 -17.57 7.89 -18.17
N SER A 18 -18.63 7.37 -18.79
CA SER A 18 -19.25 6.10 -18.38
C SER A 18 -18.27 4.92 -18.35
N PHE A 19 -17.37 4.82 -19.32
CA PHE A 19 -16.35 3.76 -19.35
C PHE A 19 -15.43 3.85 -18.10
N PHE A 20 -14.86 5.03 -17.84
CA PHE A 20 -13.94 5.23 -16.72
C PHE A 20 -14.67 5.07 -15.38
N LEU A 21 -15.92 5.55 -15.29
CA LEU A 21 -16.71 5.42 -14.06
C LEU A 21 -17.02 3.95 -13.74
N VAL A 22 -17.36 3.13 -14.73
CA VAL A 22 -17.51 1.68 -14.54
C VAL A 22 -16.21 1.05 -14.08
N MET A 23 -15.08 1.42 -14.69
CA MET A 23 -13.77 0.91 -14.26
C MET A 23 -13.41 1.35 -12.84
N PHE A 24 -13.72 2.59 -12.44
CA PHE A 24 -13.52 3.05 -11.06
C PHE A 24 -14.40 2.31 -10.06
N CYS A 25 -15.65 2.04 -10.41
CA CYS A 25 -16.56 1.29 -9.54
C CYS A 25 -16.10 -0.16 -9.36
N LEU A 26 -15.78 -0.87 -10.45
CA LEU A 26 -15.29 -2.24 -10.37
C LEU A 26 -13.97 -2.34 -9.59
N SER A 27 -13.04 -1.44 -9.88
CA SER A 27 -11.77 -1.40 -9.13
C SER A 27 -11.97 -1.03 -7.65
N GLY A 28 -12.91 -0.16 -7.32
CA GLY A 28 -13.25 0.20 -5.94
C GLY A 28 -13.76 -1.01 -5.14
N ILE A 29 -14.64 -1.82 -5.72
CA ILE A 29 -15.14 -3.07 -5.11
C ILE A 29 -13.97 -4.03 -4.84
N VAL A 30 -13.08 -4.24 -5.82
CA VAL A 30 -11.89 -5.10 -5.65
C VAL A 30 -10.98 -4.58 -4.53
N LEU A 31 -10.78 -3.26 -4.45
CA LEU A 31 -9.95 -2.64 -3.41
C LEU A 31 -10.53 -2.81 -2.00
N ASN A 32 -11.85 -2.78 -1.86
CA ASN A 32 -12.53 -2.97 -0.58
C ASN A 32 -12.49 -4.41 -0.06
N HIS A 33 -12.36 -5.39 -0.96
CA HIS A 33 -12.46 -6.83 -0.63
C HIS A 33 -11.20 -7.58 -1.04
N ARG A 34 -10.03 -7.07 -0.63
CA ARG A 34 -8.71 -7.60 -1.02
C ARG A 34 -8.58 -9.11 -0.87
N GLN A 35 -9.03 -9.67 0.25
CA GLN A 35 -8.92 -11.09 0.52
C GLN A 35 -9.73 -11.96 -0.45
N CYS A 36 -10.92 -11.50 -0.86
CA CYS A 36 -11.75 -12.23 -1.82
C CYS A 36 -11.11 -12.35 -3.21
N PHE A 37 -10.15 -11.49 -3.52
CA PHE A 37 -9.49 -11.39 -4.82
C PHE A 37 -8.00 -11.74 -4.78
N ALA A 38 -7.47 -12.14 -3.62
CA ALA A 38 -6.03 -12.34 -3.40
C ALA A 38 -5.43 -13.45 -4.27
N ASP A 39 -6.22 -14.48 -4.63
CA ASP A 39 -5.82 -15.58 -5.49
C ASP A 39 -5.87 -15.26 -6.98
N ILE A 40 -6.48 -14.12 -7.37
CA ILE A 40 -6.65 -13.78 -8.78
C ILE A 40 -5.41 -13.08 -9.31
N ASN A 41 -4.78 -13.72 -10.27
CA ASN A 41 -3.58 -13.28 -10.96
C ASN A 41 -3.91 -12.70 -12.34
N VAL A 42 -3.25 -11.59 -12.67
CA VAL A 42 -3.33 -10.96 -14.00
C VAL A 42 -1.97 -11.03 -14.67
N SER A 43 -1.92 -11.57 -15.89
CA SER A 43 -0.67 -11.63 -16.65
C SER A 43 -0.15 -10.23 -16.97
N ARG A 44 1.13 -9.98 -16.74
CA ARG A 44 1.77 -8.70 -17.08
C ARG A 44 1.86 -8.48 -18.60
N THR A 45 1.80 -9.55 -19.39
CA THR A 45 1.85 -9.46 -20.86
C THR A 45 0.66 -8.72 -21.49
N VAL A 46 -0.48 -8.65 -20.79
CA VAL A 46 -1.65 -7.87 -21.23
C VAL A 46 -1.66 -6.43 -20.68
N LEU A 47 -0.65 -6.05 -19.91
CA LEU A 47 -0.52 -4.73 -19.31
C LEU A 47 0.50 -3.87 -20.08
N PRO A 48 0.45 -2.53 -19.92
CA PRO A 48 1.51 -1.67 -20.46
C PRO A 48 2.90 -2.09 -19.95
N GLY A 49 3.93 -2.07 -20.81
CA GLY A 49 5.28 -2.57 -20.50
C GLY A 49 6.01 -1.91 -19.30
N ARG A 50 5.46 -0.80 -18.76
CA ARG A 50 5.94 -0.21 -17.50
C ARG A 50 5.63 -1.06 -16.27
N TYR A 51 4.74 -2.04 -16.37
CA TYR A 51 4.41 -3.00 -15.32
C TYR A 51 5.24 -4.28 -15.40
N ASP A 52 6.04 -4.46 -16.44
CA ASP A 52 6.98 -5.58 -16.53
C ASP A 52 8.04 -5.46 -15.45
N PHE A 53 8.51 -6.58 -14.93
CA PHE A 53 9.71 -6.58 -14.12
C PHE A 53 10.94 -6.46 -15.02
N LYS A 54 11.72 -5.40 -14.81
CA LYS A 54 12.97 -5.11 -15.51
C LYS A 54 13.98 -4.57 -14.51
N HIS A 55 15.19 -5.07 -14.54
CA HIS A 55 16.26 -4.57 -13.66
C HIS A 55 15.85 -4.52 -12.17
N TRP A 56 15.08 -5.52 -11.71
CA TRP A 56 14.63 -5.62 -10.31
C TRP A 56 13.69 -4.50 -9.84
N ASN A 57 13.03 -3.82 -10.76
CA ASN A 57 12.08 -2.74 -10.50
C ASN A 57 10.73 -3.22 -9.92
N ASN A 58 9.74 -2.31 -9.82
CA ASN A 58 8.37 -2.58 -9.36
C ASN A 58 8.29 -3.27 -7.99
N GLY A 59 9.31 -3.06 -7.14
CA GLY A 59 9.42 -3.68 -5.81
C GLY A 59 9.79 -5.16 -5.86
N LEU A 60 10.35 -5.66 -6.96
CA LEU A 60 10.85 -7.04 -7.06
C LEU A 60 11.96 -7.29 -6.04
N LEU A 61 12.88 -6.34 -5.87
CA LEU A 61 13.82 -6.30 -4.76
C LEU A 61 13.35 -5.28 -3.73
N ARG A 62 12.85 -5.75 -2.59
CA ARG A 62 12.54 -4.94 -1.41
C ARG A 62 13.65 -4.99 -0.38
N GLY A 63 14.27 -6.14 -0.22
CA GLY A 63 15.39 -6.38 0.67
C GLY A 63 15.93 -7.79 0.47
N THR A 64 16.96 -8.09 1.26
CA THR A 64 17.63 -9.38 1.24
C THR A 64 17.83 -9.91 2.65
N LEU A 65 18.15 -11.20 2.74
CA LEU A 65 18.61 -11.87 3.96
C LEU A 65 19.74 -12.80 3.59
N ARG A 66 20.95 -12.54 4.07
CA ARG A 66 22.04 -13.50 4.00
C ARG A 66 21.91 -14.53 5.12
N CYS A 67 21.86 -15.78 4.76
CA CYS A 67 21.72 -16.90 5.68
C CYS A 67 22.47 -18.14 5.15
N LYS A 68 22.42 -19.24 5.88
CA LYS A 68 23.01 -20.52 5.47
C LYS A 68 21.94 -21.50 5.02
N ASP A 69 22.24 -22.28 3.99
CA ASP A 69 21.42 -23.40 3.57
C ASP A 69 21.56 -24.61 4.53
N ASP A 70 20.80 -25.69 4.27
CA ASP A 70 20.82 -26.92 5.08
C ASP A 70 22.19 -27.62 5.08
N LYS A 71 23.06 -27.28 4.14
CA LYS A 71 24.44 -27.82 4.03
C LYS A 71 25.50 -26.88 4.63
N GLY A 72 25.06 -25.71 5.16
CA GLY A 72 25.94 -24.73 5.76
C GLY A 72 26.61 -23.76 4.75
N HIS A 73 26.22 -23.78 3.48
CA HIS A 73 26.70 -22.82 2.48
C HIS A 73 25.98 -21.48 2.62
N ASP A 74 26.70 -20.39 2.40
CA ASP A 74 26.10 -19.06 2.38
C ASP A 74 25.16 -18.92 1.18
N MET A 75 23.96 -18.39 1.45
CA MET A 75 22.97 -18.02 0.44
C MET A 75 22.37 -16.67 0.74
N VAL A 76 21.78 -16.02 -0.25
CA VAL A 76 21.01 -14.79 -0.11
C VAL A 76 19.59 -15.05 -0.56
N LEU A 77 18.63 -14.66 0.29
CA LEU A 77 17.21 -14.65 -0.03
C LEU A 77 16.82 -13.22 -0.42
N ILE A 78 16.48 -12.99 -1.68
CA ILE A 78 15.91 -11.75 -2.17
C ILE A 78 14.40 -11.84 -1.95
N TYR A 79 13.79 -10.81 -1.35
CA TYR A 79 12.36 -10.77 -1.15
C TYR A 79 11.72 -9.48 -1.65
N GLY A 80 10.50 -9.59 -2.14
CA GLY A 80 9.77 -8.44 -2.69
C GLY A 80 8.40 -8.80 -3.27
N ALA A 81 8.06 -8.16 -4.38
CA ALA A 81 6.73 -8.28 -5.01
C ALA A 81 6.45 -9.66 -5.65
N ALA A 82 7.47 -10.48 -5.87
CA ALA A 82 7.34 -11.83 -6.45
C ALA A 82 7.54 -12.97 -5.42
N GLY A 83 7.58 -12.64 -4.13
CA GLY A 83 7.85 -13.60 -3.07
C GLY A 83 9.32 -13.63 -2.68
N VAL A 84 9.89 -14.82 -2.59
CA VAL A 84 11.27 -15.06 -2.18
C VAL A 84 12.01 -15.78 -3.31
N ILE A 85 13.21 -15.28 -3.61
CA ILE A 85 14.12 -15.82 -4.62
C ILE A 85 15.42 -16.15 -3.90
N ARG A 86 15.92 -17.36 -4.06
CA ARG A 86 17.23 -17.78 -3.53
C ARG A 86 18.33 -17.50 -4.55
N THR A 87 19.46 -16.98 -4.10
CA THR A 87 20.66 -16.79 -4.89
C THR A 87 21.91 -17.05 -4.04
N ASP A 88 23.08 -17.07 -4.66
CA ASP A 88 24.36 -17.06 -3.98
C ASP A 88 24.80 -15.63 -3.62
N THR A 89 25.93 -15.48 -2.92
CA THR A 89 26.44 -14.18 -2.46
C THR A 89 26.96 -13.27 -3.57
N VAL A 90 27.14 -13.80 -4.79
CA VAL A 90 27.58 -13.06 -5.99
C VAL A 90 26.46 -12.89 -7.02
N ALA A 91 25.25 -13.30 -6.68
CA ALA A 91 24.04 -13.18 -7.53
C ALA A 91 24.21 -13.83 -8.92
N SER A 92 24.83 -15.03 -8.98
CA SER A 92 25.09 -15.74 -10.23
C SER A 92 24.00 -16.74 -10.63
N ILE A 93 23.29 -17.30 -9.67
CA ILE A 93 22.23 -18.32 -9.88
C ILE A 93 21.00 -17.90 -9.12
N PHE A 94 19.82 -17.94 -9.76
CA PHE A 94 18.54 -17.58 -9.16
C PHE A 94 17.60 -18.77 -9.19
N ILE A 95 16.95 -19.05 -8.05
CA ILE A 95 16.01 -20.17 -7.86
C ILE A 95 14.74 -19.62 -7.26
N ASP A 96 13.58 -19.93 -7.84
CA ASP A 96 12.28 -19.68 -7.22
C ASP A 96 12.20 -20.41 -5.87
N TYR A 97 11.99 -19.65 -4.81
CA TYR A 97 11.97 -20.16 -3.43
C TYR A 97 10.59 -19.99 -2.78
N ASN A 98 9.52 -20.00 -3.61
CA ASN A 98 8.15 -19.78 -3.18
C ASN A 98 7.37 -21.05 -2.85
N GLN A 99 7.99 -22.23 -2.88
CA GLN A 99 7.31 -23.50 -2.57
C GLN A 99 6.62 -23.43 -1.20
N GLY A 100 5.33 -23.75 -1.15
CA GLY A 100 4.50 -23.71 0.06
C GLY A 100 3.79 -22.36 0.31
N LEU A 101 4.17 -21.28 -0.38
CA LEU A 101 3.37 -20.07 -0.38
C LEU A 101 2.10 -20.24 -1.25
N PRO A 102 1.00 -19.56 -0.92
CA PRO A 102 -0.19 -19.54 -1.77
C PRO A 102 0.13 -19.02 -3.19
N SER A 103 -0.63 -19.48 -4.18
CA SER A 103 -0.37 -19.18 -5.60
C SER A 103 -0.68 -17.74 -6.00
N GLY A 104 -1.51 -17.04 -5.25
CA GLY A 104 -1.89 -15.65 -5.55
C GLY A 104 -0.73 -14.68 -5.40
N ALA A 105 -0.54 -13.82 -6.40
CA ALA A 105 0.51 -12.80 -6.38
C ALA A 105 0.38 -11.82 -5.19
N ASP A 106 -0.81 -11.66 -4.64
CA ASP A 106 -1.03 -10.82 -3.47
C ASP A 106 -0.43 -11.40 -2.18
N TYR A 107 -0.43 -12.73 -2.04
CA TYR A 107 0.23 -13.44 -0.93
C TYR A 107 1.75 -13.39 -1.02
N ARG A 108 2.30 -13.14 -2.19
CA ARG A 108 3.76 -13.09 -2.45
C ARG A 108 4.35 -11.70 -2.27
N GLN A 109 3.57 -10.69 -1.88
CA GLN A 109 4.09 -9.35 -1.58
C GLN A 109 4.80 -9.34 -0.22
N MET A 110 6.10 -9.69 -0.19
CA MET A 110 6.86 -9.79 1.05
C MET A 110 7.15 -8.42 1.67
N ARG A 111 7.03 -8.36 2.99
CA ARG A 111 7.38 -7.19 3.81
C ARG A 111 8.75 -7.33 4.45
N GLY A 112 9.13 -8.55 4.78
CA GLY A 112 10.44 -8.86 5.34
C GLY A 112 10.64 -10.36 5.42
N VAL A 113 11.92 -10.76 5.42
CA VAL A 113 12.36 -12.13 5.71
C VAL A 113 13.45 -12.02 6.76
N VAL A 114 13.37 -12.83 7.81
CA VAL A 114 14.31 -12.79 8.94
C VAL A 114 14.73 -14.17 9.34
N GLN A 115 15.95 -14.30 9.86
CA GLN A 115 16.44 -15.51 10.50
C GLN A 115 16.58 -15.26 12.00
N THR A 116 16.02 -16.17 12.79
CA THR A 116 16.14 -16.14 14.25
C THR A 116 17.50 -16.68 14.70
N LYS A 117 17.88 -16.38 15.94
CA LYS A 117 19.17 -16.83 16.50
C LYS A 117 19.39 -18.33 16.43
N ASN A 118 18.33 -19.14 16.51
CA ASN A 118 18.36 -20.60 16.39
C ASN A 118 18.24 -21.11 14.93
N GLY A 119 18.42 -20.23 13.94
CA GLY A 119 18.47 -20.58 12.52
C GLY A 119 17.12 -20.71 11.81
N GLN A 120 15.98 -20.56 12.50
CA GLN A 120 14.67 -20.63 11.84
C GLN A 120 14.44 -19.37 10.99
N VAL A 121 13.92 -19.56 9.77
CA VAL A 121 13.61 -18.46 8.85
C VAL A 121 12.12 -18.21 8.79
N PHE A 122 11.74 -16.94 8.94
CA PHE A 122 10.35 -16.49 8.85
C PHE A 122 10.22 -15.39 7.78
N ALA A 123 9.07 -15.38 7.11
CA ALA A 123 8.71 -14.36 6.13
C ALA A 123 7.35 -13.78 6.45
N ALA A 124 7.23 -12.46 6.47
CA ALA A 124 5.96 -11.76 6.50
C ALA A 124 5.62 -11.28 5.10
N SER A 125 4.52 -11.78 4.53
CA SER A 125 3.88 -11.14 3.40
C SER A 125 2.82 -10.14 3.89
N VAL A 126 2.27 -9.35 2.97
CA VAL A 126 1.13 -8.48 3.31
C VAL A 126 -0.03 -9.27 3.91
N MET A 127 -0.24 -10.51 3.46
CA MET A 127 -1.43 -11.32 3.75
C MET A 127 -1.22 -12.37 4.85
N GLY A 128 0.02 -12.61 5.30
CA GLY A 128 0.27 -13.64 6.31
C GLY A 128 1.72 -13.82 6.70
N LEU A 129 1.91 -14.56 7.78
CA LEU A 129 3.21 -14.96 8.31
C LEU A 129 3.51 -16.39 7.88
N TYR A 130 4.74 -16.66 7.48
CA TYR A 130 5.20 -17.98 7.04
C TYR A 130 6.52 -18.34 7.72
N GLN A 131 6.71 -19.63 7.98
CA GLN A 131 7.95 -20.22 8.46
C GLN A 131 8.50 -21.15 7.39
N LEU A 132 9.78 -21.02 7.07
CA LEU A 132 10.47 -21.97 6.19
C LEU A 132 10.76 -23.26 6.95
N LYS A 133 10.28 -24.39 6.45
CA LYS A 133 10.56 -25.72 6.98
C LYS A 133 11.48 -26.49 6.03
N PRO A 134 12.53 -27.15 6.53
CA PRO A 134 13.40 -27.98 5.71
C PRO A 134 12.57 -28.97 4.87
N HIS A 135 12.88 -29.08 3.57
CA HIS A 135 12.24 -29.98 2.60
C HIS A 135 10.70 -29.81 2.40
N GLN A 136 10.04 -28.94 3.13
CA GLN A 136 8.59 -28.74 3.04
C GLN A 136 8.21 -27.36 2.47
N GLY A 137 9.19 -26.44 2.39
CA GLY A 137 8.96 -25.05 1.96
C GLY A 137 8.29 -24.19 3.04
N TRP A 138 7.62 -23.14 2.62
CA TRP A 138 6.95 -22.20 3.51
C TRP A 138 5.65 -22.76 4.07
N GLN A 139 5.48 -22.66 5.37
CA GLN A 139 4.25 -23.04 6.07
C GLN A 139 3.65 -21.82 6.76
N SER A 140 2.32 -21.68 6.64
CA SER A 140 1.59 -20.59 7.28
C SER A 140 1.67 -20.70 8.80
N VAL A 141 1.86 -19.56 9.46
CA VAL A 141 1.86 -19.40 10.92
C VAL A 141 0.70 -18.49 11.29
N ALA A 142 -0.20 -19.01 12.15
CA ALA A 142 -1.35 -18.24 12.61
C ALA A 142 -0.94 -17.19 13.65
N LEU A 143 -1.46 -15.98 13.50
CA LEU A 143 -1.38 -14.92 14.51
C LEU A 143 -2.69 -14.84 15.28
N PRO A 144 -2.66 -14.69 16.62
CA PRO A 144 -3.88 -14.67 17.42
C PRO A 144 -4.71 -13.42 17.12
N GLU A 145 -6.03 -13.58 17.04
CA GLU A 145 -6.99 -12.47 16.93
C GLU A 145 -6.62 -11.41 15.86
N MET A 146 -6.04 -11.87 14.75
CA MET A 146 -5.77 -10.97 13.61
C MET A 146 -7.07 -10.80 12.83
N ASP A 147 -7.50 -9.54 12.69
CA ASP A 147 -8.64 -9.20 11.86
C ASP A 147 -8.37 -9.55 10.40
N SER A 148 -9.38 -10.02 9.69
CA SER A 148 -9.27 -10.38 8.28
C SER A 148 -8.83 -9.21 7.39
N ASP A 149 -9.19 -7.99 7.74
CA ASP A 149 -8.84 -6.78 6.98
C ASP A 149 -7.50 -6.16 7.41
N ASP A 150 -6.89 -6.63 8.51
CA ASP A 150 -5.58 -6.15 8.94
C ASP A 150 -4.48 -6.79 8.07
N LEU A 151 -3.45 -6.04 7.78
CA LEU A 151 -2.37 -6.44 6.88
C LEU A 151 -1.05 -6.39 7.61
N LEU A 152 -0.18 -7.37 7.39
CA LEU A 152 1.17 -7.32 7.94
C LEU A 152 1.97 -6.20 7.28
N SER A 153 2.74 -5.49 8.09
CA SER A 153 3.55 -4.35 7.66
C SER A 153 5.04 -4.60 7.78
N ASP A 154 5.47 -5.43 8.76
CA ASP A 154 6.89 -5.67 9.01
C ASP A 154 7.14 -6.94 9.83
N ILE A 155 8.41 -7.39 9.84
CA ILE A 155 8.92 -8.47 10.68
C ILE A 155 10.37 -8.18 11.07
N THR A 156 10.73 -8.46 12.31
CA THR A 156 12.11 -8.31 12.81
C THR A 156 12.40 -9.30 13.93
N THR A 157 13.67 -9.48 14.26
CA THR A 157 14.13 -10.33 15.38
C THR A 157 15.06 -9.57 16.30
N ARG A 158 15.04 -9.92 17.60
CA ARG A 158 16.02 -9.51 18.59
C ARG A 158 16.29 -10.65 19.55
N GLY A 159 17.51 -11.17 19.55
CA GLY A 159 17.84 -12.35 20.37
C GLY A 159 16.92 -13.52 20.06
N ASP A 160 16.24 -14.03 21.08
CA ASP A 160 15.29 -15.13 20.96
C ASP A 160 13.83 -14.66 20.73
N THR A 161 13.62 -13.38 20.44
CA THR A 161 12.30 -12.80 20.20
C THR A 161 12.09 -12.51 18.73
N LEU A 162 11.00 -13.03 18.17
CA LEU A 162 10.48 -12.70 16.85
C LEU A 162 9.36 -11.68 17.02
N VAL A 163 9.40 -10.56 16.30
CA VAL A 163 8.40 -9.51 16.35
C VAL A 163 7.78 -9.36 14.96
N VAL A 164 6.46 -9.38 14.89
CA VAL A 164 5.67 -9.18 13.67
C VAL A 164 4.76 -7.99 13.89
N LEU A 165 4.72 -7.09 12.92
CA LEU A 165 3.89 -5.91 12.98
C LEU A 165 2.78 -6.03 11.94
N SER A 166 1.54 -5.87 12.36
CA SER A 166 0.46 -5.54 11.44
C SER A 166 0.32 -4.02 11.31
N ARG A 167 -0.63 -3.55 10.54
CA ARG A 167 -0.88 -2.11 10.44
C ARG A 167 -1.54 -1.54 11.70
N SER A 168 -2.06 -2.40 12.57
CA SER A 168 -2.85 -2.01 13.76
C SER A 168 -2.31 -2.58 15.06
N TYR A 169 -1.58 -3.71 15.03
CA TYR A 169 -1.14 -4.44 16.23
C TYR A 169 0.30 -4.92 16.10
N LEU A 170 0.91 -5.17 17.25
CA LEU A 170 2.21 -5.84 17.36
C LEU A 170 2.01 -7.25 17.88
N TYR A 171 2.74 -8.20 17.31
CA TYR A 171 2.78 -9.59 17.76
C TYR A 171 4.22 -9.96 18.06
N TYR A 172 4.45 -10.72 19.12
CA TYR A 172 5.77 -11.27 19.40
C TYR A 172 5.68 -12.73 19.87
N ALA A 173 6.73 -13.49 19.61
CA ALA A 173 6.92 -14.82 20.12
C ALA A 173 8.39 -15.01 20.52
N THR A 174 8.61 -15.81 21.57
CA THR A 174 9.95 -16.26 21.96
C THR A 174 10.18 -17.70 21.50
N ALA A 175 11.46 -18.10 21.40
CA ALA A 175 11.79 -19.48 21.04
C ALA A 175 11.03 -20.48 21.93
N PRO A 176 10.41 -21.53 21.37
CA PRO A 176 10.49 -22.07 20.00
C PRO A 176 9.47 -21.47 18.99
N TYR A 177 8.91 -20.29 19.20
CA TYR A 177 8.00 -19.52 18.31
C TYR A 177 6.67 -20.24 17.99
N ARG A 178 6.14 -20.98 18.97
CA ARG A 178 4.88 -21.73 18.80
C ARG A 178 3.65 -20.90 19.17
N GLN A 179 3.83 -19.92 20.06
CA GLN A 179 2.74 -19.10 20.58
C GLN A 179 3.11 -17.63 20.42
N PHE A 180 2.30 -16.92 19.67
CA PHE A 180 2.39 -15.46 19.50
C PHE A 180 1.50 -14.77 20.53
N HIS A 181 1.98 -13.65 21.04
CA HIS A 181 1.26 -12.75 21.93
C HIS A 181 0.91 -11.47 21.16
N LYS A 182 -0.37 -11.12 21.13
CA LYS A 182 -0.85 -9.86 20.59
C LYS A 182 -0.63 -8.74 21.62
N VAL A 183 -0.11 -7.60 21.18
CA VAL A 183 0.11 -6.42 22.01
C VAL A 183 -0.67 -5.24 21.43
N GLU A 184 -1.53 -4.68 22.24
CA GLU A 184 -2.15 -3.38 21.97
C GLU A 184 -1.22 -2.29 22.51
N ILE A 185 -0.57 -1.57 21.59
CA ILE A 185 0.35 -0.51 21.93
C ILE A 185 -0.44 0.67 22.50
N GLN A 186 -0.05 1.18 23.67
CA GLN A 186 -0.68 2.34 24.27
C GLN A 186 -0.55 3.59 23.36
N PRO A 187 -1.47 4.57 23.45
CA PRO A 187 -1.30 5.85 22.77
C PRO A 187 0.03 6.50 23.15
N ALA A 188 0.68 7.17 22.19
CA ALA A 188 1.95 7.86 22.45
C ALA A 188 1.81 8.94 23.52
N VAL A 189 2.94 9.30 24.15
CA VAL A 189 2.96 10.42 25.08
C VAL A 189 2.60 11.70 24.31
N GLY A 190 1.61 12.46 24.81
CA GLY A 190 1.14 13.69 24.19
C GLY A 190 0.24 13.48 22.94
N ASP A 191 -0.21 12.25 22.66
CA ASP A 191 -1.20 12.02 21.60
C ASP A 191 -2.53 12.71 21.97
N ASP A 192 -2.98 13.65 21.14
CA ASP A 192 -4.22 14.40 21.31
C ASP A 192 -5.45 13.70 20.73
N GLY A 193 -5.30 12.47 20.26
CA GLY A 193 -6.36 11.66 19.66
C GLY A 193 -6.85 12.15 18.30
N LYS A 194 -6.21 13.18 17.73
CA LYS A 194 -6.58 13.67 16.40
C LYS A 194 -6.02 12.79 15.29
N VAL A 195 -6.78 12.74 14.20
CA VAL A 195 -6.41 12.00 12.98
C VAL A 195 -6.47 12.95 11.78
N SER A 196 -5.67 12.65 10.76
CA SER A 196 -5.68 13.44 9.52
C SER A 196 -7.08 13.49 8.90
N LEU A 197 -7.53 14.69 8.52
CA LEU A 197 -8.80 14.87 7.81
C LEU A 197 -8.80 14.11 6.48
N PHE A 198 -7.66 14.05 5.79
CA PHE A 198 -7.50 13.23 4.60
C PHE A 198 -7.86 11.75 4.88
N ARG A 199 -7.39 11.20 5.99
CA ARG A 199 -7.67 9.81 6.37
C ARG A 199 -9.14 9.57 6.65
N GLN A 200 -9.81 10.51 7.32
CA GLN A 200 -11.25 10.42 7.56
C GLN A 200 -12.03 10.44 6.24
N VAL A 201 -11.70 11.36 5.32
CA VAL A 201 -12.34 11.44 4.00
C VAL A 201 -12.05 10.20 3.16
N TRP A 202 -10.82 9.67 3.23
CA TRP A 202 -10.46 8.45 2.52
C TRP A 202 -11.25 7.23 3.00
N LEU A 203 -11.33 7.01 4.32
CA LEU A 203 -12.13 5.93 4.89
C LEU A 203 -13.64 6.12 4.66
N LEU A 204 -14.11 7.36 4.64
CA LEU A 204 -15.48 7.68 4.29
C LEU A 204 -15.80 7.34 2.82
N HIS A 205 -14.89 7.69 1.89
CA HIS A 205 -15.03 7.38 0.47
C HIS A 205 -15.03 5.87 0.20
N SER A 206 -14.18 5.10 0.88
CA SER A 206 -14.12 3.64 0.75
C SER A 206 -15.21 2.91 1.55
N GLY A 207 -15.93 3.61 2.43
CA GLY A 207 -16.85 3.02 3.40
C GLY A 207 -16.17 2.43 4.63
N GLY A 208 -14.83 2.27 4.60
CA GLY A 208 -14.06 1.68 5.69
C GLY A 208 -14.21 2.39 7.04
N LEU A 209 -14.67 3.66 7.05
CA LEU A 209 -14.93 4.42 8.26
C LEU A 209 -15.95 3.74 9.19
N PHE A 210 -16.92 3.02 8.60
CA PHE A 210 -17.95 2.25 9.31
C PHE A 210 -17.74 0.74 9.18
N GLY A 211 -16.49 0.32 8.98
CA GLY A 211 -16.12 -1.09 8.86
C GLY A 211 -16.78 -1.80 7.68
N THR A 212 -17.10 -3.07 7.85
CA THR A 212 -17.70 -3.90 6.79
C THR A 212 -19.06 -3.35 6.29
N VAL A 213 -19.90 -2.84 7.18
CA VAL A 213 -21.19 -2.27 6.80
C VAL A 213 -21.02 -1.07 5.87
N GLY A 214 -20.11 -0.18 6.20
CA GLY A 214 -19.82 0.98 5.34
C GLY A 214 -19.25 0.58 3.98
N LYS A 215 -18.36 -0.41 3.91
CA LYS A 215 -17.83 -0.97 2.65
C LYS A 215 -18.97 -1.50 1.77
N LEU A 216 -19.91 -2.28 2.33
CA LEU A 216 -21.06 -2.81 1.58
C LEU A 216 -21.97 -1.71 1.06
N ILE A 217 -22.16 -0.61 1.82
CA ILE A 217 -22.93 0.55 1.36
C ILE A 217 -22.25 1.21 0.16
N VAL A 218 -20.92 1.40 0.21
CA VAL A 218 -20.17 2.00 -0.91
C VAL A 218 -20.16 1.08 -2.13
N ASP A 219 -20.09 -0.23 -1.94
CA ASP A 219 -20.21 -1.20 -3.04
C ASP A 219 -21.60 -1.14 -3.69
N LEU A 220 -22.65 -1.01 -2.90
CA LEU A 220 -24.01 -0.80 -3.44
C LEU A 220 -24.09 0.51 -4.27
N ILE A 221 -23.47 1.59 -3.78
CA ILE A 221 -23.37 2.85 -4.54
C ILE A 221 -22.58 2.64 -5.84
N ALA A 222 -21.50 1.88 -5.82
CA ALA A 222 -20.74 1.53 -7.02
C ALA A 222 -21.60 0.75 -8.04
N LEU A 223 -22.39 -0.21 -7.59
CA LEU A 223 -23.34 -0.95 -8.44
C LEU A 223 -24.43 -0.03 -9.02
N ILE A 224 -24.90 0.94 -8.26
CA ILE A 224 -25.83 1.97 -8.73
C ILE A 224 -25.19 2.81 -9.85
N PHE A 225 -23.94 3.25 -9.69
CA PHE A 225 -23.21 3.96 -10.75
C PHE A 225 -23.08 3.11 -12.03
N ILE A 226 -22.75 1.82 -11.89
CA ILE A 226 -22.67 0.89 -13.03
C ILE A 226 -24.04 0.80 -13.72
N ALA A 227 -25.12 0.64 -12.97
CA ALA A 227 -26.48 0.58 -13.53
C ALA A 227 -26.87 1.89 -14.23
N LEU A 228 -26.50 3.05 -13.69
CA LEU A 228 -26.72 4.34 -14.35
C LEU A 228 -25.90 4.47 -15.65
N CYS A 229 -24.66 4.04 -15.67
CA CYS A 229 -23.83 4.03 -16.89
C CYS A 229 -24.43 3.11 -17.95
N VAL A 230 -24.76 1.87 -17.58
CA VAL A 230 -25.32 0.87 -18.51
C VAL A 230 -26.65 1.35 -19.08
N THR A 231 -27.58 1.82 -18.24
CA THR A 231 -28.88 2.30 -18.69
C THR A 231 -28.78 3.58 -19.52
N GLY A 232 -27.84 4.47 -19.19
CA GLY A 232 -27.57 5.69 -19.96
C GLY A 232 -27.03 5.39 -21.37
N VAL A 233 -26.04 4.51 -21.47
CA VAL A 233 -25.48 4.04 -22.75
C VAL A 233 -26.52 3.28 -23.55
N TRP A 234 -27.28 2.39 -22.91
CA TRP A 234 -28.36 1.64 -23.58
C TRP A 234 -29.38 2.58 -24.20
N PHE A 235 -29.89 3.57 -23.45
CA PHE A 235 -30.83 4.55 -24.00
C PHE A 235 -30.20 5.39 -25.12
N TRP A 236 -28.91 5.69 -25.05
CA TRP A 236 -28.21 6.38 -26.14
C TRP A 236 -28.20 5.57 -27.44
N VAL A 237 -27.96 4.24 -27.34
CA VAL A 237 -27.96 3.33 -28.52
C VAL A 237 -29.39 3.06 -29.03
N ARG A 238 -30.36 2.92 -28.11
CA ARG A 238 -31.77 2.58 -28.42
C ARG A 238 -32.73 3.58 -27.78
N PRO A 239 -32.88 4.79 -28.34
CA PRO A 239 -33.63 5.88 -27.72
C PRO A 239 -35.15 5.65 -27.65
N THR A 240 -35.68 4.62 -28.33
CA THR A 240 -37.08 4.21 -28.28
C THR A 240 -37.48 3.47 -27.02
N HIS A 241 -36.51 2.98 -26.22
CA HIS A 241 -36.76 2.25 -24.98
C HIS A 241 -37.07 3.18 -23.79
N THR A 242 -38.23 3.78 -23.77
CA THR A 242 -38.68 4.75 -22.72
C THR A 242 -38.70 4.15 -21.31
N LYS A 243 -38.93 2.84 -21.16
CA LYS A 243 -38.87 2.15 -19.86
C LYS A 243 -37.45 2.23 -19.25
N VAL A 244 -36.40 2.05 -20.03
CA VAL A 244 -35.00 2.15 -19.56
C VAL A 244 -34.70 3.58 -19.12
N LEU A 245 -35.15 4.59 -19.89
CA LEU A 245 -35.00 5.99 -19.50
C LEU A 245 -35.73 6.29 -18.18
N ASN A 246 -36.92 5.77 -17.98
CA ASN A 246 -37.66 5.96 -16.74
C ASN A 246 -36.94 5.35 -15.53
N TRP A 247 -36.34 4.15 -15.71
CA TRP A 247 -35.53 3.52 -14.67
C TRP A 247 -34.27 4.34 -14.39
N HIS A 248 -33.53 4.75 -15.42
CA HIS A 248 -32.35 5.60 -15.27
C HIS A 248 -32.67 6.87 -14.48
N ASN A 249 -33.75 7.58 -14.85
CA ASN A 249 -34.16 8.80 -14.16
C ASN A 249 -34.57 8.54 -12.71
N LYS A 250 -35.39 7.50 -12.43
CA LYS A 250 -35.82 7.15 -11.08
C LYS A 250 -34.63 6.81 -10.18
N ILE A 251 -33.73 5.93 -10.63
CA ILE A 251 -32.51 5.56 -9.90
C ILE A 251 -31.66 6.81 -9.66
N GLY A 252 -31.37 7.59 -10.71
CA GLY A 252 -30.55 8.78 -10.63
C GLY A 252 -31.10 9.82 -9.66
N VAL A 253 -32.40 10.11 -9.67
CA VAL A 253 -33.03 11.07 -8.74
C VAL A 253 -33.00 10.56 -7.31
N PHE A 254 -33.36 9.29 -7.10
CA PHE A 254 -33.41 8.69 -5.77
C PHE A 254 -32.04 8.62 -5.10
N THR A 255 -31.00 8.34 -5.87
CA THR A 255 -29.63 8.13 -5.34
C THR A 255 -28.71 9.34 -5.47
N ILE A 256 -29.22 10.47 -6.00
CA ILE A 256 -28.38 11.64 -6.34
C ILE A 256 -27.50 12.15 -5.21
N VAL A 257 -28.00 12.14 -3.97
CA VAL A 257 -27.25 12.62 -2.81
C VAL A 257 -26.07 11.70 -2.51
N LEU A 258 -26.31 10.38 -2.50
CA LEU A 258 -25.28 9.38 -2.20
C LEU A 258 -24.22 9.33 -3.30
N THR A 259 -24.64 9.32 -4.58
CA THR A 259 -23.74 9.29 -5.72
C THR A 259 -22.89 10.56 -5.83
N LEU A 260 -23.50 11.72 -5.61
CA LEU A 260 -22.78 13.00 -5.62
C LEU A 260 -21.79 13.09 -4.46
N PHE A 261 -22.19 12.64 -3.27
CA PHE A 261 -21.31 12.61 -2.11
C PHE A 261 -20.09 11.71 -2.33
N THR A 262 -20.28 10.49 -2.85
CA THR A 262 -19.19 9.56 -3.18
C THR A 262 -18.27 10.13 -4.25
N ALA A 263 -18.83 10.78 -5.28
CA ALA A 263 -18.02 11.41 -6.34
C ALA A 263 -17.17 12.59 -5.80
N ILE A 264 -17.75 13.43 -4.95
CA ILE A 264 -17.07 14.58 -4.34
C ILE A 264 -15.94 14.10 -3.40
N THR A 265 -16.23 13.12 -2.53
CA THR A 265 -15.21 12.59 -1.61
C THR A 265 -14.06 11.94 -2.37
N GLY A 266 -14.32 11.15 -3.41
CA GLY A 266 -13.27 10.57 -4.26
C GLY A 266 -12.44 11.62 -5.00
N TRP A 267 -13.08 12.65 -5.52
CA TRP A 267 -12.41 13.77 -6.17
C TRP A 267 -11.54 14.57 -5.19
N ALA A 268 -12.03 14.80 -3.97
CA ALA A 268 -11.32 15.53 -2.92
C ALA A 268 -10.03 14.83 -2.45
N LEU A 269 -9.91 13.50 -2.65
CA LEU A 269 -8.70 12.73 -2.34
C LEU A 269 -7.55 12.93 -3.35
N ARG A 270 -7.67 13.91 -4.24
CA ARG A 270 -6.66 14.23 -5.26
C ARG A 270 -6.23 15.70 -5.18
N PRO A 271 -4.97 16.00 -5.57
CA PRO A 271 -4.53 17.38 -5.68
C PRO A 271 -5.43 18.17 -6.66
N PRO A 272 -5.68 19.45 -6.39
CA PRO A 272 -5.15 20.25 -5.28
C PRO A 272 -5.92 20.09 -3.95
N VAL A 273 -7.17 19.53 -3.96
CA VAL A 273 -8.06 19.49 -2.79
C VAL A 273 -7.50 18.59 -1.67
N MET A 274 -6.77 17.54 -2.03
CA MET A 274 -6.11 16.66 -1.05
C MET A 274 -5.13 17.42 -0.13
N ILE A 275 -4.45 18.45 -0.61
CA ILE A 275 -3.40 19.16 0.14
C ILE A 275 -3.91 19.71 1.47
N PRO A 276 -4.95 20.55 1.50
CA PRO A 276 -5.50 21.04 2.78
C PRO A 276 -6.05 19.92 3.67
N LEU A 277 -6.53 18.81 3.09
CA LEU A 277 -7.00 17.67 3.89
C LEU A 277 -5.84 16.96 4.62
N THR A 278 -4.66 16.88 4.03
CA THR A 278 -3.49 16.26 4.65
C THR A 278 -2.85 17.16 5.71
N MET A 279 -2.99 18.48 5.60
CA MET A 279 -2.40 19.45 6.53
C MET A 279 -3.24 19.67 7.80
N ASN A 280 -4.50 19.20 7.81
CA ASN A 280 -5.41 19.41 8.92
C ASN A 280 -5.71 18.09 9.65
N ASN A 281 -5.67 18.14 10.98
CA ASN A 281 -6.06 17.06 11.87
C ASN A 281 -7.32 17.44 12.63
N THR A 282 -8.24 16.49 12.78
CA THR A 282 -9.49 16.67 13.53
C THR A 282 -9.74 15.45 14.42
N HIS A 283 -10.58 15.60 15.45
CA HIS A 283 -11.02 14.45 16.21
C HIS A 283 -11.83 13.50 15.30
N PRO A 284 -11.66 12.17 15.46
CA PRO A 284 -12.39 11.21 14.69
C PRO A 284 -13.91 11.31 14.99
N LEU A 285 -14.71 11.01 13.99
CA LEU A 285 -16.17 10.97 14.18
C LEU A 285 -16.52 9.84 15.16
N PRO A 286 -17.36 10.11 16.19
CA PRO A 286 -17.79 9.09 17.14
C PRO A 286 -18.47 7.90 16.45
N GLY A 287 -18.28 6.69 16.97
CA GLY A 287 -18.87 5.46 16.41
C GLY A 287 -18.19 4.97 15.13
N THR A 288 -17.03 5.47 14.79
CA THR A 288 -16.24 5.03 13.64
C THR A 288 -15.01 4.22 14.08
N VAL A 289 -14.42 3.48 13.14
CA VAL A 289 -13.21 2.69 13.41
C VAL A 289 -12.02 3.53 13.87
N LEU A 290 -11.99 4.82 13.52
CA LEU A 290 -10.96 5.76 13.95
C LEU A 290 -11.16 6.27 15.39
N ALA A 291 -12.37 6.14 15.94
CA ALA A 291 -12.71 6.45 17.32
C ALA A 291 -12.66 5.20 18.24
N SER A 292 -12.07 4.10 17.75
CA SER A 292 -11.85 2.89 18.55
C SER A 292 -10.77 3.10 19.62
N ASP A 293 -10.69 2.17 20.58
CA ASP A 293 -9.69 2.21 21.65
C ASP A 293 -8.25 2.03 21.12
N ASN A 294 -8.08 1.46 19.92
CA ASN A 294 -6.78 1.32 19.28
C ASN A 294 -6.33 2.61 18.60
N ALA A 295 -5.53 3.42 19.29
CA ALA A 295 -4.93 4.66 18.76
C ALA A 295 -4.03 4.44 17.53
N TRP A 296 -3.62 3.19 17.26
CA TRP A 296 -2.72 2.81 16.18
C TRP A 296 -3.43 2.08 15.02
N TYR A 297 -4.76 2.07 15.01
CA TYR A 297 -5.51 1.45 13.91
C TYR A 297 -4.99 1.93 12.55
N ASP A 298 -4.51 1.00 11.70
CA ASP A 298 -3.92 1.24 10.37
C ASP A 298 -2.74 2.26 10.35
N CYS A 299 -2.05 2.44 11.47
CA CYS A 299 -0.96 3.43 11.60
C CYS A 299 0.44 2.83 11.61
N LEU A 300 0.60 1.59 12.05
CA LEU A 300 1.90 0.97 12.23
C LEU A 300 2.56 0.62 10.89
N ARG A 301 3.87 0.85 10.75
CA ARG A 301 4.59 0.66 9.49
C ARG A 301 5.78 -0.27 9.61
N MET A 302 6.75 0.04 10.46
CA MET A 302 7.95 -0.78 10.67
C MET A 302 8.41 -0.69 12.12
N ILE A 303 9.16 -1.72 12.58
CA ILE A 303 9.75 -1.75 13.92
C ILE A 303 11.18 -2.27 13.85
N ARG A 304 12.10 -1.63 14.57
CA ARG A 304 13.50 -2.05 14.69
C ARG A 304 13.98 -1.91 16.12
N TYR A 305 14.92 -2.75 16.53
CA TYR A 305 15.61 -2.56 17.80
C TYR A 305 16.87 -1.74 17.60
N ASP A 306 17.06 -0.74 18.42
CA ASP A 306 18.24 0.12 18.43
C ASP A 306 19.21 -0.34 19.52
N GLU A 307 20.25 -1.10 19.13
CA GLU A 307 21.26 -1.61 20.07
C GLU A 307 22.09 -0.49 20.73
N GLN A 308 22.19 0.69 20.11
CA GLN A 308 22.96 1.82 20.64
C GLN A 308 22.20 2.55 21.75
N ASN A 309 20.88 2.65 21.59
CA ASN A 309 20.00 3.33 22.57
C ASN A 309 19.24 2.35 23.45
N HIS A 310 19.40 1.03 23.24
CA HIS A 310 18.74 -0.04 23.99
C HIS A 310 17.21 0.07 24.02
N ASP A 311 16.61 0.53 22.92
CA ASP A 311 15.16 0.69 22.80
C ASP A 311 14.62 0.19 21.45
N TRP A 312 13.30 0.06 21.36
CA TRP A 312 12.62 -0.24 20.10
C TRP A 312 12.25 1.07 19.41
N LEU A 313 12.49 1.12 18.12
CA LEU A 313 12.06 2.19 17.22
C LEU A 313 10.82 1.73 16.45
N LEU A 314 9.74 2.47 16.57
CA LEU A 314 8.48 2.23 15.89
C LEU A 314 8.24 3.35 14.87
N SER A 315 8.08 2.99 13.63
CA SER A 315 7.64 3.90 12.58
C SER A 315 6.15 3.76 12.34
N THR A 316 5.49 4.88 12.19
CA THR A 316 4.05 4.98 12.05
C THR A 316 3.68 5.99 10.95
N SER A 317 2.41 6.05 10.57
CA SER A 317 1.91 7.10 9.68
C SER A 317 1.93 8.51 10.32
N LYS A 318 2.15 8.60 11.64
CA LYS A 318 2.28 9.86 12.39
C LYS A 318 3.74 10.27 12.61
N GLY A 319 4.72 9.45 12.26
CA GLY A 319 6.15 9.67 12.50
C GLY A 319 6.81 8.54 13.29
N PHE A 320 7.93 8.81 13.91
CA PHE A 320 8.71 7.83 14.67
C PHE A 320 8.47 7.95 16.17
N CYS A 321 8.46 6.81 16.84
CA CYS A 321 8.41 6.71 18.29
C CYS A 321 9.49 5.75 18.80
N SER A 322 9.93 5.92 20.04
CA SER A 322 10.75 4.96 20.76
C SER A 322 9.95 4.28 21.89
N LEU A 323 10.28 3.02 22.17
CA LEU A 323 9.70 2.24 23.25
C LEU A 323 10.82 1.53 24.02
N SER A 324 10.82 1.64 25.35
CA SER A 324 11.79 0.93 26.21
C SER A 324 11.56 -0.59 26.22
N SER A 325 10.33 -1.02 25.97
CA SER A 325 9.93 -2.44 25.76
C SER A 325 8.77 -2.49 24.78
N LEU A 326 8.45 -3.69 24.25
CA LEU A 326 7.33 -3.89 23.32
C LEU A 326 5.95 -3.52 23.89
N THR A 327 5.82 -3.44 25.21
CA THR A 327 4.59 -3.10 25.92
C THR A 327 4.62 -1.70 26.56
N SER A 328 5.74 -0.97 26.46
CA SER A 328 5.86 0.35 27.04
C SER A 328 5.11 1.40 26.22
N LYS A 329 4.83 2.54 26.84
CA LYS A 329 4.18 3.67 26.18
C LYS A 329 5.14 4.35 25.19
N PRO A 330 4.74 4.51 23.90
CA PRO A 330 5.61 5.12 22.90
C PRO A 330 5.92 6.59 23.20
N GLN A 331 7.20 6.96 23.00
CA GLN A 331 7.70 8.33 23.11
C GLN A 331 7.95 8.88 21.71
N PRO A 332 7.30 9.97 21.29
CA PRO A 332 7.54 10.56 19.97
C PRO A 332 8.99 11.02 19.79
N ILE A 333 9.57 10.77 18.63
CA ILE A 333 10.90 11.25 18.24
C ILE A 333 10.72 12.45 17.32
N THR A 334 11.18 13.61 17.76
CA THR A 334 11.01 14.88 17.05
C THR A 334 12.02 15.08 15.93
N ILE A 335 13.25 14.57 16.08
CA ILE A 335 14.31 14.66 15.08
C ILE A 335 14.42 13.31 14.37
N ALA A 336 13.71 13.17 13.26
CA ALA A 336 13.66 11.96 12.45
C ALA A 336 13.49 12.31 10.96
N PRO A 337 13.91 11.41 10.04
CA PRO A 337 13.72 11.63 8.61
C PRO A 337 12.25 11.81 8.24
N ALA A 338 12.00 12.70 7.29
CA ALA A 338 10.67 12.84 6.71
C ALA A 338 10.31 11.58 5.91
N VAL A 339 9.21 10.94 6.26
CA VAL A 339 8.74 9.72 5.61
C VAL A 339 7.30 9.86 5.12
N SER A 340 6.97 9.11 4.09
CA SER A 340 5.61 9.05 3.58
C SER A 340 4.66 8.45 4.62
N VAL A 341 3.42 8.92 4.66
CA VAL A 341 2.35 8.31 5.45
C VAL A 341 2.07 6.84 5.05
N MET A 342 2.50 6.45 3.85
CA MET A 342 2.45 5.06 3.37
C MET A 342 3.51 4.16 4.03
N GLY A 343 4.50 4.74 4.69
CA GLY A 343 5.56 4.08 5.43
C GLY A 343 6.91 4.08 4.73
N GLN A 344 7.83 3.34 5.32
CA GLN A 344 9.16 3.12 4.80
C GLN A 344 9.19 1.89 3.88
N THR A 345 10.14 1.94 2.98
CA THR A 345 10.51 0.82 2.10
C THR A 345 11.83 0.20 2.50
N VAL A 346 12.73 1.01 3.08
CA VAL A 346 14.02 0.61 3.61
C VAL A 346 14.13 1.10 5.06
N TRP A 347 14.54 0.25 5.98
CA TRP A 347 14.94 0.64 7.31
C TRP A 347 15.90 -0.41 7.90
N GLN A 348 17.18 -0.12 7.80
CA GLN A 348 18.26 -0.97 8.31
C GLN A 348 19.48 -0.12 8.67
N ARG A 349 20.49 -0.72 9.28
CA ARG A 349 21.76 -0.05 9.52
C ARG A 349 22.69 -0.19 8.31
N ASP A 350 23.45 0.86 8.04
CA ASP A 350 24.57 0.81 7.11
C ASP A 350 25.84 0.32 7.81
N GLU A 351 26.93 0.17 7.05
CA GLU A 351 28.24 -0.26 7.57
C GLU A 351 28.82 0.69 8.63
N SER A 352 28.43 1.97 8.61
CA SER A 352 28.85 2.96 9.62
C SER A 352 28.04 2.89 10.90
N GLY A 353 26.98 2.04 10.96
CA GLY A 353 26.08 1.88 12.07
C GLY A 353 24.98 2.95 12.13
N MET A 354 24.87 3.84 11.14
CA MET A 354 23.76 4.77 10.99
C MET A 354 22.51 4.09 10.44
N TRP A 355 21.33 4.63 10.73
CA TRP A 355 20.10 4.15 10.17
C TRP A 355 19.94 4.61 8.70
N LEU A 356 19.75 3.68 7.79
CA LEU A 356 19.22 3.96 6.46
C LEU A 356 17.70 3.93 6.51
N VAL A 357 17.07 5.04 6.14
CA VAL A 357 15.61 5.20 6.13
C VAL A 357 15.17 5.61 4.73
N GLY A 358 14.57 4.68 4.00
CA GLY A 358 14.00 4.90 2.66
C GLY A 358 12.49 5.00 2.71
N SER A 359 11.95 6.00 2.03
CA SER A 359 10.52 6.17 1.85
C SER A 359 10.27 6.74 0.46
N PHE A 360 9.23 6.31 -0.23
CA PHE A 360 8.86 6.69 -1.61
C PHE A 360 9.32 8.09 -2.06
N GLY A 361 10.57 8.24 -2.44
CA GLY A 361 11.17 9.50 -2.89
C GLY A 361 12.56 9.78 -2.33
N TRP A 362 12.95 9.19 -1.20
CA TRP A 362 14.20 9.51 -0.54
C TRP A 362 14.81 8.30 0.17
N LEU A 363 16.15 8.32 0.27
CA LEU A 363 16.93 7.49 1.19
C LEU A 363 17.79 8.42 2.04
N PHE A 364 17.66 8.31 3.37
CA PHE A 364 18.39 9.11 4.33
C PHE A 364 19.30 8.24 5.17
N ARG A 365 20.46 8.79 5.55
CA ARG A 365 21.23 8.36 6.71
C ARG A 365 20.76 9.13 7.93
N TRP A 366 20.46 8.44 9.00
CA TRP A 366 20.00 9.03 10.23
C TRP A 366 20.86 8.57 11.41
N ASN A 367 21.62 9.53 11.97
CA ASN A 367 22.29 9.37 13.24
C ASN A 367 21.37 9.87 14.35
N ARG A 368 20.71 8.93 15.04
CA ARG A 368 19.71 9.25 16.06
C ARG A 368 20.33 9.95 17.29
N GLN A 369 21.55 9.53 17.70
CA GLN A 369 22.23 10.10 18.87
C GLN A 369 22.68 11.55 18.63
N ALA A 370 23.21 11.83 17.46
CA ALA A 370 23.62 13.17 17.07
C ALA A 370 22.47 14.06 16.57
N GLY A 371 21.28 13.48 16.32
CA GLY A 371 20.16 14.18 15.69
C GLY A 371 20.44 14.62 14.25
N GLN A 372 21.35 13.94 13.55
CA GLN A 372 21.76 14.29 12.18
C GLN A 372 21.00 13.45 11.16
N ILE A 373 20.54 14.10 10.10
CA ILE A 373 19.84 13.46 8.97
C ILE A 373 20.49 13.95 7.70
N GLU A 374 21.01 13.02 6.90
CA GLU A 374 21.72 13.30 5.65
C GLU A 374 21.08 12.53 4.50
N PRO A 375 21.01 13.09 3.29
CA PRO A 375 20.71 12.30 2.10
C PRO A 375 21.78 11.23 1.90
N TYR A 376 21.34 10.00 1.57
CA TYR A 376 22.26 8.88 1.35
C TYR A 376 23.23 9.10 0.17
N ASN A 377 22.81 9.87 -0.85
CA ASN A 377 23.63 10.18 -2.01
C ASN A 377 23.41 11.61 -2.49
N ASN A 378 24.47 12.32 -2.84
CA ASN A 378 24.41 13.71 -3.35
C ASN A 378 23.54 13.86 -4.63
N MET A 379 23.31 12.80 -5.37
CA MET A 379 22.40 12.78 -6.53
C MET A 379 20.94 13.01 -6.17
N MET A 380 20.52 12.76 -4.92
CA MET A 380 19.13 12.97 -4.47
C MET A 380 18.80 14.44 -4.18
N VAL A 381 19.79 15.27 -3.84
CA VAL A 381 19.59 16.69 -3.48
C VAL A 381 19.15 17.54 -4.66
N ALA A 382 19.58 17.19 -5.87
CA ALA A 382 19.34 18.01 -7.08
C ALA A 382 17.90 17.95 -7.64
N ARG A 383 17.05 17.03 -7.14
CA ARG A 383 15.71 16.77 -7.71
C ARG A 383 14.52 17.02 -6.80
N ALA A 384 14.76 17.46 -5.56
CA ALA A 384 13.67 17.68 -4.61
C ALA A 384 13.13 19.10 -4.71
N THR A 385 12.01 19.26 -5.31
CA THR A 385 11.39 20.58 -5.43
C THR A 385 10.03 20.72 -4.75
N ILE A 386 9.38 19.65 -4.33
CA ILE A 386 8.07 19.77 -3.66
C ILE A 386 7.89 18.66 -2.62
N PRO A 387 7.70 18.98 -1.31
CA PRO A 387 7.34 17.97 -0.31
C PRO A 387 6.04 17.24 -0.69
N GLY A 388 6.09 15.90 -0.70
CA GLY A 388 4.93 15.06 -1.01
C GLY A 388 4.72 14.72 -2.49
N THR A 389 5.48 15.32 -3.40
CA THR A 389 5.60 14.82 -4.78
C THR A 389 6.97 14.17 -4.92
N ALA A 390 7.02 12.85 -5.13
CA ALA A 390 8.23 12.24 -5.64
C ALA A 390 8.58 12.98 -6.94
N ALA A 391 9.78 13.58 -7.01
CA ALA A 391 10.28 14.06 -8.28
C ALA A 391 10.19 12.89 -9.26
N ALA A 392 9.61 13.11 -10.42
CA ALA A 392 9.44 12.08 -11.41
C ALA A 392 10.79 11.39 -11.63
N GLY A 393 10.91 10.13 -11.22
CA GLY A 393 12.04 9.30 -11.49
C GLY A 393 12.89 8.81 -10.32
N GLN A 394 12.50 8.94 -9.05
CA GLN A 394 13.21 8.23 -7.96
C GLN A 394 12.23 7.86 -6.85
N MET A 395 11.92 6.58 -6.74
CA MET A 395 11.12 6.01 -5.65
C MET A 395 11.87 4.82 -5.06
N VAL A 396 12.67 5.07 -4.01
CA VAL A 396 13.39 4.00 -3.32
C VAL A 396 12.41 3.00 -2.74
N VAL A 397 12.50 1.73 -3.18
CA VAL A 397 11.62 0.64 -2.77
C VAL A 397 12.35 -0.54 -2.15
N GLY A 398 13.67 -0.59 -2.25
CA GLY A 398 14.47 -1.65 -1.69
C GLY A 398 15.93 -1.28 -1.52
N TYR A 399 16.63 -2.10 -0.73
CA TYR A 399 18.06 -1.98 -0.46
C TYR A 399 18.62 -3.34 -0.08
N SER A 400 19.88 -3.58 -0.45
CA SER A 400 20.66 -4.74 -0.03
C SER A 400 22.12 -4.39 0.17
N SER A 401 22.72 -4.97 1.20
CA SER A 401 24.17 -5.01 1.47
C SER A 401 24.67 -6.45 1.64
N ASP A 402 23.88 -7.46 1.26
CA ASP A 402 24.18 -8.87 1.49
C ASP A 402 25.01 -9.50 0.36
N PHE A 403 25.16 -8.80 -0.77
CA PHE A 403 25.99 -9.26 -1.90
C PHE A 403 27.45 -8.90 -1.69
N THR A 404 28.35 -9.77 -2.18
CA THR A 404 29.79 -9.55 -2.07
C THR A 404 30.21 -8.39 -2.97
N GLY A 405 30.67 -7.30 -2.37
CA GLY A 405 31.34 -6.19 -3.04
C GLY A 405 30.47 -4.98 -3.35
N GLU A 406 29.15 -5.03 -3.23
CA GLU A 406 28.31 -3.89 -3.59
C GLU A 406 27.04 -3.77 -2.74
N GLU A 407 26.78 -2.54 -2.27
CA GLU A 407 25.45 -2.14 -1.81
C GLU A 407 24.55 -1.82 -3.01
N CYS A 408 23.29 -2.22 -2.99
CA CYS A 408 22.37 -1.86 -4.04
C CYS A 408 21.12 -1.16 -3.50
N VAL A 409 20.73 -0.07 -4.15
CA VAL A 409 19.49 0.65 -3.92
C VAL A 409 18.55 0.37 -5.09
N ALA A 410 17.35 -0.12 -4.83
CA ALA A 410 16.36 -0.39 -5.86
C ALA A 410 15.35 0.75 -5.96
N ASP A 411 15.22 1.32 -7.16
CA ASP A 411 14.17 2.27 -7.53
C ASP A 411 12.92 1.54 -8.03
N TYR A 412 11.75 2.13 -7.82
CA TYR A 412 10.47 1.52 -8.24
C TYR A 412 10.35 1.42 -9.77
N TYR A 413 10.84 2.40 -10.53
CA TYR A 413 10.73 2.45 -11.99
C TYR A 413 11.97 1.91 -12.69
N ASP A 414 13.14 2.35 -12.26
CA ASP A 414 14.41 2.04 -12.90
C ASP A 414 15.07 0.77 -12.36
N GLY A 415 14.69 0.34 -11.14
CA GLY A 415 15.22 -0.84 -10.49
C GLY A 415 16.64 -0.66 -9.97
N THR A 416 17.44 -1.71 -10.13
CA THR A 416 18.87 -1.74 -9.76
C THR A 416 19.64 -2.70 -10.68
N PHE A 417 20.96 -2.55 -10.77
CA PHE A 417 21.79 -3.24 -11.77
C PHE A 417 22.87 -4.16 -11.15
N PHE A 418 22.68 -4.59 -9.90
CA PHE A 418 23.63 -5.47 -9.22
C PHE A 418 23.82 -6.83 -9.93
N SER A 419 22.83 -7.28 -10.66
CA SER A 419 22.86 -8.52 -11.46
C SER A 419 21.84 -8.49 -12.58
N ALA A 420 22.06 -9.29 -13.63
CA ALA A 420 21.07 -9.54 -14.66
C ALA A 420 19.83 -10.20 -14.06
N GLN A 421 18.66 -9.63 -14.30
CA GLN A 421 17.42 -10.21 -13.83
C GLN A 421 17.07 -11.45 -14.66
N PRO A 422 16.72 -12.61 -14.03
CA PRO A 422 16.21 -13.79 -14.74
C PRO A 422 14.97 -13.48 -15.58
N GLU A 423 14.92 -14.02 -16.81
CA GLU A 423 13.82 -13.75 -17.74
C GLU A 423 12.48 -14.30 -17.21
N GLU A 424 12.51 -15.39 -16.45
CA GLU A 424 11.34 -16.00 -15.83
C GLU A 424 10.60 -15.04 -14.89
N LEU A 425 11.33 -14.13 -14.24
CA LEU A 425 10.73 -13.13 -13.34
C LEU A 425 9.96 -12.06 -14.09
N ARG A 426 10.29 -11.79 -15.36
CA ARG A 426 9.66 -10.75 -16.15
C ARG A 426 8.16 -10.96 -16.34
N THR A 427 7.74 -12.21 -16.48
CA THR A 427 6.36 -12.61 -16.76
C THR A 427 5.55 -12.96 -15.51
N MET A 428 6.14 -12.88 -14.31
CA MET A 428 5.41 -13.15 -13.07
C MET A 428 4.17 -12.27 -12.96
N PRO A 429 3.02 -12.82 -12.52
CA PRO A 429 1.76 -12.11 -12.57
C PRO A 429 1.70 -10.93 -11.57
N MET A 430 0.79 -10.01 -11.84
CA MET A 430 0.34 -8.98 -10.89
C MET A 430 -0.95 -9.44 -10.20
N SER A 431 -1.14 -9.14 -8.92
CA SER A 431 -2.42 -9.40 -8.26
C SER A 431 -3.53 -8.52 -8.84
N LEU A 432 -4.76 -9.04 -8.88
CA LEU A 432 -5.92 -8.26 -9.30
C LEU A 432 -6.10 -7.01 -8.42
N TRP A 433 -5.79 -7.09 -7.13
CA TRP A 433 -5.85 -5.94 -6.22
C TRP A 433 -4.87 -4.84 -6.64
N SER A 434 -3.62 -5.20 -6.99
CA SER A 434 -2.64 -4.23 -7.47
C SER A 434 -3.06 -3.60 -8.80
N LEU A 435 -3.62 -4.39 -9.73
CA LEU A 435 -4.18 -3.85 -10.98
C LEU A 435 -5.35 -2.91 -10.70
N ALA A 436 -6.27 -3.30 -9.81
CA ALA A 436 -7.39 -2.45 -9.42
C ALA A 436 -6.92 -1.11 -8.84
N LEU A 437 -5.83 -1.10 -8.07
CA LEU A 437 -5.22 0.12 -7.56
C LEU A 437 -4.70 1.04 -8.69
N GLU A 438 -4.05 0.46 -9.72
CA GLU A 438 -3.55 1.21 -10.87
C GLU A 438 -4.70 1.79 -11.72
N VAL A 439 -5.78 1.04 -11.88
CA VAL A 439 -7.02 1.47 -12.56
C VAL A 439 -7.69 2.59 -11.75
N HIS A 440 -7.93 2.38 -10.45
CA HIS A 440 -8.64 3.33 -9.59
C HIS A 440 -7.89 4.65 -9.41
N LYS A 441 -6.56 4.59 -9.39
CA LYS A 441 -5.70 5.78 -9.36
C LYS A 441 -5.46 6.42 -10.74
N GLY A 442 -6.01 5.86 -11.81
CA GLY A 442 -5.86 6.37 -13.17
C GLY A 442 -4.45 6.20 -13.75
N ARG A 443 -3.53 5.54 -13.05
CA ARG A 443 -2.14 5.37 -13.49
C ARG A 443 -2.01 4.47 -14.71
N ILE A 444 -2.90 3.50 -14.84
CA ILE A 444 -2.94 2.63 -16.02
C ILE A 444 -3.22 3.40 -17.32
N TYR A 445 -3.99 4.49 -17.24
CA TYR A 445 -4.37 5.29 -18.41
C TYR A 445 -3.35 6.36 -18.76
N ALA A 446 -2.81 7.06 -17.76
CA ALA A 446 -2.04 8.28 -17.95
C ALA A 446 -0.64 8.27 -17.28
N GLY A 447 -0.21 7.12 -16.76
CA GLY A 447 1.05 7.01 -16.00
C GLY A 447 1.01 7.73 -14.65
N ALA A 448 2.14 7.75 -13.96
CA ALA A 448 2.21 8.30 -12.60
C ALA A 448 1.88 9.79 -12.54
N ILE A 449 2.50 10.60 -13.39
CA ILE A 449 2.33 12.07 -13.40
C ILE A 449 0.98 12.45 -14.01
N GLY A 450 0.67 11.94 -15.19
CA GLY A 450 -0.57 12.27 -15.91
C GLY A 450 -1.83 11.84 -15.16
N SER A 451 -1.73 10.85 -14.26
CA SER A 451 -2.87 10.36 -13.48
C SER A 451 -3.48 11.44 -12.58
N PHE A 452 -2.71 12.40 -12.08
CA PHE A 452 -3.24 13.49 -11.26
C PHE A 452 -4.22 14.35 -12.06
N LEU A 453 -3.80 14.79 -13.26
CA LEU A 453 -4.66 15.57 -14.14
C LEU A 453 -5.85 14.73 -14.64
N PHE A 454 -5.60 13.47 -15.02
CA PHE A 454 -6.63 12.56 -15.52
C PHE A 454 -7.75 12.37 -14.48
N ILE A 455 -7.44 12.04 -13.23
CA ILE A 455 -8.44 11.83 -12.17
C ILE A 455 -9.15 13.14 -11.81
N PHE A 456 -8.42 14.26 -11.78
CA PHE A 456 -9.03 15.57 -11.53
C PHE A 456 -10.10 15.90 -12.57
N VAL A 457 -9.78 15.74 -13.85
CA VAL A 457 -10.69 15.99 -14.98
C VAL A 457 -11.84 14.97 -14.97
N ALA A 458 -11.54 13.67 -14.79
CA ALA A 458 -12.56 12.63 -14.74
C ALA A 458 -13.57 12.85 -13.60
N GLY A 459 -13.09 13.18 -12.39
CA GLY A 459 -13.95 13.48 -11.25
C GLY A 459 -14.85 14.71 -11.49
N LEU A 460 -14.29 15.75 -12.10
CA LEU A 460 -15.07 16.92 -12.49
C LEU A 460 -16.18 16.55 -13.49
N PHE A 461 -15.90 15.75 -14.50
CA PHE A 461 -16.89 15.25 -15.46
C PHE A 461 -17.98 14.41 -14.78
N VAL A 462 -17.66 13.57 -13.80
CA VAL A 462 -18.65 12.80 -13.02
C VAL A 462 -19.58 13.75 -12.26
N ILE A 463 -19.02 14.73 -11.56
CA ILE A 463 -19.82 15.71 -10.81
C ILE A 463 -20.75 16.51 -11.76
N ILE A 464 -20.23 16.95 -12.91
CA ILE A 464 -21.02 17.68 -13.92
C ILE A 464 -22.12 16.77 -14.48
N ALA A 465 -21.82 15.49 -14.77
CA ALA A 465 -22.81 14.55 -15.28
C ALA A 465 -23.97 14.34 -14.27
N LEU A 466 -23.65 14.09 -13.00
CA LEU A 466 -24.64 13.93 -11.95
C LEU A 466 -25.49 15.19 -11.75
N TRP A 467 -24.83 16.36 -11.66
CA TRP A 467 -25.53 17.63 -11.48
C TRP A 467 -26.43 17.98 -12.67
N SER A 468 -25.94 17.78 -13.90
CA SER A 468 -26.70 18.05 -15.12
C SER A 468 -27.88 17.08 -15.27
N GLY A 469 -27.75 15.82 -14.82
CA GLY A 469 -28.83 14.84 -14.76
C GLY A 469 -29.98 15.29 -13.88
N LYS A 470 -29.69 15.85 -12.69
CA LYS A 470 -30.72 16.43 -11.80
C LYS A 470 -31.50 17.59 -12.44
N LYS A 471 -30.85 18.36 -13.33
CA LYS A 471 -31.43 19.55 -13.99
C LYS A 471 -32.09 19.24 -15.35
N SER A 472 -31.89 18.02 -15.89
CA SER A 472 -32.41 17.58 -17.18
C SER A 472 -33.85 17.06 -17.08
#